data_3435216cd66d2afc1c2e43ffc86ea6d3
#
_entry.id   3435216cd66d2afc1c2e43ffc86ea6d3
#
_cell.length_a   1.000
_cell.length_b   1.000
_cell.length_c   1.000
_cell.angle_alpha   90.00
_cell.angle_beta   90.00
_cell.angle_gamma   90.00
#
_symmetry.space_group_name_H-M   'P 1'
#
loop_
_entity.id
_entity.type
_entity.pdbx_description
1 polymer ?
#
loop_
_entity_poly.entity_id
_entity_poly.type
_entity_poly.pdbx_seq_one_letter_code
_entity_poly.pdbx_strand_id
1 'polypeptide(L)'
;MAVYTEVDDKALADFLADFDLGPAIAFKGIAEGVENSNYLLETAKSRFILTLFEKRVNEEDLPYFMGVMDHLALKGFPAPLPVKANDGKALRTLCGRPAVIITFLTGMSLSRPNVEQCRDLGIGLAKFHDALSDYSGSRKNSLSVDAWHPMFKGREKEANAINAGLTSHIQSDLDELKANWPKDLPSGVIHADLFPDNAFFLDDKLTGVIDFYFACNDALAYDIAICLNAWCFEDSRGEYNVTKGRAMLAGYQSIRPLEDAEKDALPILCRGAAMRFFLTRLVDWADTPRDALVRPKNPIEYAEKLGFHRNAKGFFDYGG
;
A
#
# COMPACT_ATOMS: atom_id res chain seq x y z
N MET A 1 -7.77 -9.06 -17.21
CA MET A 1 -7.06 -10.02 -16.35
C MET A 1 -5.68 -9.44 -16.08
N ALA A 2 -5.32 -9.27 -14.80
CA ALA A 2 -3.98 -8.80 -14.43
C ALA A 2 -3.02 -9.99 -14.20
N VAL A 3 -2.97 -10.91 -15.16
CA VAL A 3 -1.96 -11.95 -15.24
C VAL A 3 -1.10 -11.63 -16.45
N TYR A 4 0.16 -11.26 -16.19
CA TYR A 4 1.14 -10.89 -17.22
C TYR A 4 1.99 -12.07 -17.64
N THR A 5 2.32 -12.97 -16.71
CA THR A 5 3.10 -14.18 -16.94
C THR A 5 2.20 -15.40 -16.73
N GLU A 6 1.90 -16.12 -17.80
CA GLU A 6 1.13 -17.37 -17.71
C GLU A 6 1.98 -18.50 -17.16
N VAL A 7 1.38 -19.33 -16.31
CA VAL A 7 2.00 -20.53 -15.71
C VAL A 7 1.20 -21.74 -16.16
N ASP A 8 1.83 -22.63 -16.91
CA ASP A 8 1.22 -23.88 -17.34
C ASP A 8 1.27 -24.95 -16.22
N ASP A 9 0.47 -26.02 -16.40
CA ASP A 9 0.35 -27.09 -15.40
C ASP A 9 1.69 -27.79 -15.12
N LYS A 10 2.55 -27.93 -16.14
CA LYS A 10 3.86 -28.57 -15.97
C LYS A 10 4.81 -27.70 -15.16
N ALA A 11 4.91 -26.40 -15.51
CA ALA A 11 5.74 -25.45 -14.78
C ALA A 11 5.30 -25.33 -13.32
N LEU A 12 3.97 -25.32 -13.06
CA LEU A 12 3.42 -25.32 -11.70
C LEU A 12 3.77 -26.61 -10.94
N ALA A 13 3.62 -27.78 -11.56
CA ALA A 13 3.94 -29.05 -10.93
C ALA A 13 5.43 -29.16 -10.57
N ASP A 14 6.30 -28.77 -11.51
CA ASP A 14 7.75 -28.75 -11.30
C ASP A 14 8.13 -27.76 -10.16
N PHE A 15 7.49 -26.60 -10.10
CA PHE A 15 7.68 -25.62 -9.05
C PHE A 15 7.23 -26.12 -7.67
N LEU A 16 6.06 -26.75 -7.59
CA LEU A 16 5.50 -27.28 -6.34
C LEU A 16 6.30 -28.46 -5.79
N ALA A 17 7.06 -29.17 -6.61
CA ALA A 17 7.93 -30.26 -6.15
C ALA A 17 9.00 -29.81 -5.13
N ASP A 18 9.35 -28.53 -5.14
CA ASP A 18 10.27 -27.93 -4.16
C ASP A 18 9.61 -27.68 -2.79
N PHE A 19 8.29 -27.81 -2.67
CA PHE A 19 7.53 -27.49 -1.46
C PHE A 19 6.82 -28.71 -0.89
N ASP A 20 6.66 -28.75 0.43
CA ASP A 20 5.80 -29.74 1.09
C ASP A 20 4.32 -29.29 1.11
N LEU A 21 3.75 -29.03 -0.08
CA LEU A 21 2.35 -28.59 -0.23
C LEU A 21 1.48 -29.64 -0.91
N GLY A 22 2.08 -30.64 -1.54
CA GLY A 22 1.39 -31.58 -2.42
C GLY A 22 1.02 -30.97 -3.78
N PRO A 23 0.35 -31.75 -4.65
CA PRO A 23 -0.05 -31.29 -5.96
C PRO A 23 -1.14 -30.21 -5.89
N ALA A 24 -1.20 -29.36 -6.92
CA ALA A 24 -2.30 -28.43 -7.10
C ALA A 24 -3.61 -29.18 -7.37
N ILE A 25 -4.68 -28.81 -6.67
CA ILE A 25 -6.06 -29.27 -6.90
C ILE A 25 -6.79 -28.26 -7.78
N ALA A 26 -6.57 -26.96 -7.52
CA ALA A 26 -7.09 -25.87 -8.33
C ALA A 26 -6.05 -24.75 -8.45
N PHE A 27 -6.01 -24.14 -9.63
CA PHE A 27 -5.11 -23.05 -9.93
C PHE A 27 -5.80 -22.05 -10.84
N LYS A 28 -5.90 -20.77 -10.39
CA LYS A 28 -6.65 -19.74 -11.11
C LYS A 28 -6.00 -18.38 -10.96
N GLY A 29 -5.78 -17.69 -12.10
CA GLY A 29 -5.34 -16.31 -12.11
C GLY A 29 -6.34 -15.37 -11.41
N ILE A 30 -5.83 -14.48 -10.58
CA ILE A 30 -6.58 -13.41 -9.91
C ILE A 30 -6.57 -12.20 -10.84
N ALA A 31 -7.76 -11.67 -11.14
CA ALA A 31 -7.91 -10.54 -12.06
C ALA A 31 -7.58 -9.18 -11.41
N GLU A 32 -7.48 -9.15 -10.10
CA GLU A 32 -7.21 -7.95 -9.30
C GLU A 32 -5.69 -7.76 -9.11
N GLY A 33 -5.29 -6.50 -8.99
CA GLY A 33 -3.88 -6.10 -8.92
C GLY A 33 -3.33 -5.67 -10.29
N VAL A 34 -2.42 -4.70 -10.27
CA VAL A 34 -1.87 -4.08 -11.50
C VAL A 34 -0.36 -4.25 -11.63
N GLU A 35 0.31 -4.81 -10.63
CA GLU A 35 1.78 -4.83 -10.55
C GLU A 35 2.37 -6.21 -10.72
N ASN A 36 1.72 -7.26 -10.20
CA ASN A 36 2.20 -8.63 -10.18
C ASN A 36 1.19 -9.61 -10.77
N SER A 37 1.64 -10.78 -11.22
CA SER A 37 0.75 -11.87 -11.58
C SER A 37 0.43 -12.70 -10.34
N ASN A 38 -0.83 -12.65 -9.91
CA ASN A 38 -1.31 -13.36 -8.73
C ASN A 38 -2.21 -14.53 -9.12
N TYR A 39 -2.05 -15.65 -8.43
CA TYR A 39 -2.85 -16.86 -8.63
C TYR A 39 -3.36 -17.40 -7.30
N LEU A 40 -4.63 -17.77 -7.26
CA LEU A 40 -5.15 -18.62 -6.21
C LEU A 40 -4.67 -20.05 -6.49
N LEU A 41 -3.97 -20.62 -5.54
CA LEU A 41 -3.48 -22.00 -5.54
C LEU A 41 -4.17 -22.78 -4.41
N GLU A 42 -4.86 -23.85 -4.75
CA GLU A 42 -5.45 -24.78 -3.78
C GLU A 42 -4.74 -26.13 -3.86
N THR A 43 -4.34 -26.65 -2.71
CA THR A 43 -3.75 -27.98 -2.55
C THR A 43 -4.55 -28.78 -1.51
N ALA A 44 -4.24 -30.05 -1.33
CA ALA A 44 -4.85 -30.86 -0.28
C ALA A 44 -4.60 -30.33 1.14
N LYS A 45 -3.54 -29.52 1.32
CA LYS A 45 -3.18 -28.97 2.64
C LYS A 45 -3.92 -27.66 2.95
N SER A 46 -4.02 -26.74 1.98
CA SER A 46 -4.64 -25.43 2.20
C SER A 46 -4.80 -24.66 0.88
N ARG A 47 -5.28 -23.42 1.01
CA ARG A 47 -5.28 -22.40 -0.04
C ARG A 47 -4.11 -21.45 0.17
N PHE A 48 -3.54 -20.99 -0.94
CA PHE A 48 -2.39 -20.10 -1.00
C PHE A 48 -2.58 -19.07 -2.10
N ILE A 49 -1.75 -18.03 -2.06
CA ILE A 49 -1.55 -17.12 -3.19
C ILE A 49 -0.14 -17.36 -3.72
N LEU A 50 -0.02 -17.64 -5.01
CA LEU A 50 1.23 -17.64 -5.75
C LEU A 50 1.37 -16.30 -6.45
N THR A 51 2.41 -15.53 -6.11
CA THR A 51 2.73 -14.24 -6.73
C THR A 51 4.00 -14.37 -7.55
N LEU A 52 3.93 -13.96 -8.83
CA LEU A 52 5.09 -13.73 -9.68
C LEU A 52 5.34 -12.24 -9.77
N PHE A 53 6.55 -11.81 -9.41
CA PHE A 53 6.94 -10.41 -9.44
C PHE A 53 7.29 -9.98 -10.86
N GLU A 54 6.58 -8.98 -11.36
CA GLU A 54 6.78 -8.45 -12.69
C GLU A 54 7.81 -7.28 -12.66
N LYS A 55 7.84 -6.44 -13.67
CA LYS A 55 8.92 -5.47 -13.89
C LYS A 55 9.04 -4.32 -12.89
N ARG A 56 8.00 -4.05 -12.08
CA ARG A 56 7.97 -2.87 -11.19
C ARG A 56 8.67 -3.08 -9.84
N VAL A 57 8.81 -4.33 -9.41
CA VAL A 57 9.45 -4.64 -8.12
C VAL A 57 10.96 -4.83 -8.35
N ASN A 58 11.78 -4.12 -7.58
CA ASN A 58 13.22 -4.38 -7.57
C ASN A 58 13.48 -5.71 -6.85
N GLU A 59 14.12 -6.65 -7.53
CA GLU A 59 14.42 -7.99 -7.00
C GLU A 59 15.28 -7.93 -5.72
N GLU A 60 16.14 -6.92 -5.60
CA GLU A 60 16.98 -6.70 -4.42
C GLU A 60 16.17 -6.37 -3.16
N ASP A 61 14.96 -5.83 -3.32
CA ASP A 61 14.06 -5.50 -2.21
C ASP A 61 13.22 -6.70 -1.73
N LEU A 62 13.08 -7.76 -2.52
CA LEU A 62 12.23 -8.92 -2.20
C LEU A 62 12.59 -9.58 -0.85
N PRO A 63 13.88 -9.77 -0.50
CA PRO A 63 14.22 -10.33 0.82
C PRO A 63 13.72 -9.46 1.99
N TYR A 64 13.68 -8.13 1.82
CA TYR A 64 13.15 -7.23 2.84
C TYR A 64 11.66 -7.47 3.06
N PHE A 65 10.86 -7.58 2.00
CA PHE A 65 9.42 -7.83 2.10
C PHE A 65 9.11 -9.21 2.70
N MET A 66 9.88 -10.24 2.34
CA MET A 66 9.75 -11.57 2.96
C MET A 66 10.07 -11.49 4.46
N GLY A 67 11.11 -10.76 4.83
CA GLY A 67 11.49 -10.56 6.23
C GLY A 67 10.43 -9.80 7.03
N VAL A 68 9.79 -8.78 6.46
CA VAL A 68 8.66 -8.06 7.09
C VAL A 68 7.51 -9.03 7.37
N MET A 69 7.08 -9.84 6.39
CA MET A 69 5.99 -10.80 6.55
C MET A 69 6.34 -11.91 7.57
N ASP A 70 7.55 -12.46 7.52
CA ASP A 70 8.04 -13.44 8.52
C ASP A 70 8.00 -12.85 9.93
N HIS A 71 8.45 -11.59 10.11
CA HIS A 71 8.48 -10.92 11.41
C HIS A 71 7.07 -10.63 11.94
N LEU A 72 6.16 -10.16 11.09
CA LEU A 72 4.75 -9.95 11.44
C LEU A 72 4.09 -11.25 11.92
N ALA A 73 4.36 -12.37 11.23
CA ALA A 73 3.86 -13.68 11.64
C ALA A 73 4.39 -14.10 13.01
N LEU A 74 5.68 -13.87 13.32
CA LEU A 74 6.28 -14.14 14.62
C LEU A 74 5.63 -13.33 15.75
N LYS A 75 5.16 -12.10 15.44
CA LYS A 75 4.45 -11.23 16.39
C LYS A 75 2.94 -11.51 16.44
N GLY A 76 2.43 -12.47 15.67
CA GLY A 76 1.00 -12.80 15.62
C GLY A 76 0.13 -11.74 14.94
N PHE A 77 0.73 -10.86 14.13
CA PHE A 77 -0.02 -9.90 13.32
C PHE A 77 -0.68 -10.60 12.13
N PRO A 78 -1.94 -10.27 11.78
CA PRO A 78 -2.65 -10.92 10.68
C PRO A 78 -2.12 -10.47 9.30
N ALA A 79 -1.02 -11.08 8.87
CA ALA A 79 -0.39 -10.91 7.56
C ALA A 79 -0.18 -12.26 6.88
N PRO A 80 -0.07 -12.30 5.53
CA PRO A 80 0.30 -13.55 4.86
C PRO A 80 1.71 -13.98 5.26
N LEU A 81 1.89 -15.29 5.43
CA LEU A 81 3.19 -15.88 5.74
C LEU A 81 3.83 -16.45 4.46
N PRO A 82 5.07 -16.09 4.10
CA PRO A 82 5.79 -16.73 3.03
C PRO A 82 6.03 -18.22 3.30
N VAL A 83 5.60 -19.07 2.39
CA VAL A 83 5.80 -20.53 2.48
C VAL A 83 7.22 -20.85 2.06
N LYS A 84 7.95 -21.52 2.93
CA LYS A 84 9.34 -21.92 2.65
C LYS A 84 9.38 -23.25 1.91
N ALA A 85 10.21 -23.31 0.89
CA ALA A 85 10.54 -24.55 0.19
C ALA A 85 11.39 -25.47 1.07
N ASN A 86 11.64 -26.69 0.61
CA ASN A 86 12.37 -27.72 1.35
C ASN A 86 13.81 -27.32 1.74
N ASP A 87 14.38 -26.32 1.06
CA ASP A 87 15.70 -25.75 1.39
C ASP A 87 15.62 -24.54 2.37
N GLY A 88 14.43 -24.20 2.87
CA GLY A 88 14.17 -23.12 3.80
C GLY A 88 14.00 -21.72 3.17
N LYS A 89 14.07 -21.58 1.84
CA LYS A 89 13.88 -20.31 1.13
C LYS A 89 12.44 -20.15 0.64
N ALA A 90 11.86 -18.98 0.81
CA ALA A 90 10.53 -18.67 0.28
C ALA A 90 10.59 -18.16 -1.17
N LEU A 91 11.58 -17.35 -1.49
CA LEU A 91 11.73 -16.74 -2.82
C LEU A 91 12.32 -17.75 -3.79
N ARG A 92 11.66 -17.93 -4.94
CA ARG A 92 12.00 -18.87 -6.02
C ARG A 92 11.89 -18.18 -7.38
N THR A 93 12.18 -18.93 -8.43
CA THR A 93 11.96 -18.51 -9.82
C THR A 93 10.94 -19.40 -10.49
N LEU A 94 9.93 -18.82 -11.13
CA LEU A 94 8.92 -19.50 -11.91
C LEU A 94 8.69 -18.75 -13.23
N CYS A 95 8.75 -19.44 -14.36
CA CYS A 95 8.62 -18.85 -15.70
C CYS A 95 9.53 -17.64 -15.93
N GLY A 96 10.77 -17.67 -15.37
CA GLY A 96 11.75 -16.60 -15.50
C GLY A 96 11.47 -15.36 -14.64
N ARG A 97 10.53 -15.44 -13.69
CA ARG A 97 10.20 -14.38 -12.73
C ARG A 97 10.49 -14.82 -11.30
N PRO A 98 10.94 -13.89 -10.42
CA PRO A 98 10.88 -14.16 -9.00
C PRO A 98 9.45 -14.49 -8.58
N ALA A 99 9.30 -15.49 -7.74
CA ALA A 99 7.99 -15.98 -7.31
C ALA A 99 7.99 -16.38 -5.82
N VAL A 100 6.85 -16.20 -5.18
CA VAL A 100 6.62 -16.60 -3.79
C VAL A 100 5.24 -17.21 -3.63
N ILE A 101 5.13 -18.23 -2.79
CA ILE A 101 3.85 -18.72 -2.28
C ILE A 101 3.65 -18.10 -0.90
N ILE A 102 2.48 -17.49 -0.67
CA ILE A 102 2.09 -16.96 0.64
C ILE A 102 0.79 -17.61 1.10
N THR A 103 0.56 -17.64 2.41
CA THR A 103 -0.68 -18.18 2.97
C THR A 103 -1.87 -17.32 2.57
N PHE A 104 -3.02 -17.97 2.36
CA PHE A 104 -4.29 -17.31 2.06
C PHE A 104 -4.88 -16.72 3.34
N LEU A 105 -5.28 -15.46 3.31
CA LEU A 105 -5.99 -14.80 4.40
C LEU A 105 -7.50 -14.81 4.16
N THR A 106 -8.26 -15.03 5.24
CA THR A 106 -9.73 -15.00 5.20
C THR A 106 -10.25 -13.62 5.51
N GLY A 107 -11.17 -13.14 4.70
CA GLY A 107 -11.79 -11.82 4.82
C GLY A 107 -12.12 -11.25 3.45
N MET A 108 -12.67 -10.06 3.45
CA MET A 108 -13.00 -9.31 2.23
C MET A 108 -12.44 -7.89 2.32
N SER A 109 -11.94 -7.38 1.21
CA SER A 109 -11.62 -5.97 1.06
C SER A 109 -12.90 -5.14 0.99
N LEU A 110 -12.79 -3.88 1.39
CA LEU A 110 -13.93 -2.96 1.50
C LEU A 110 -13.96 -1.97 0.34
N SER A 111 -15.09 -1.84 -0.31
CA SER A 111 -15.28 -0.78 -1.31
C SER A 111 -15.67 0.57 -0.67
N ARG A 112 -16.37 0.54 0.45
CA ARG A 112 -16.85 1.73 1.19
C ARG A 112 -16.74 1.50 2.69
N PRO A 113 -15.57 1.79 3.29
CA PRO A 113 -15.38 1.61 4.73
C PRO A 113 -16.36 2.46 5.54
N ASN A 114 -16.89 1.89 6.63
CA ASN A 114 -17.68 2.61 7.61
C ASN A 114 -16.78 3.18 8.74
N VAL A 115 -17.39 3.86 9.71
CA VAL A 115 -16.68 4.52 10.82
C VAL A 115 -15.98 3.51 11.74
N GLU A 116 -16.65 2.38 12.04
CA GLU A 116 -16.10 1.33 12.91
C GLU A 116 -14.92 0.62 12.24
N GLN A 117 -15.01 0.37 10.95
CA GLN A 117 -13.93 -0.21 10.16
C GLN A 117 -12.72 0.74 10.07
N CYS A 118 -12.94 2.06 9.94
CA CYS A 118 -11.86 3.05 10.04
C CYS A 118 -11.20 3.04 11.42
N ARG A 119 -11.99 2.88 12.50
CA ARG A 119 -11.46 2.74 13.85
C ARG A 119 -10.60 1.49 14.01
N ASP A 120 -11.10 0.35 13.55
CA ASP A 120 -10.41 -0.94 13.68
C ASP A 120 -9.14 -0.98 12.79
N LEU A 121 -9.16 -0.32 11.63
CA LEU A 121 -7.95 -0.10 10.83
C LEU A 121 -6.90 0.71 11.60
N GLY A 122 -7.30 1.79 12.27
CA GLY A 122 -6.37 2.59 13.09
C GLY A 122 -5.71 1.74 14.19
N ILE A 123 -6.48 0.90 14.88
CA ILE A 123 -5.95 -0.09 15.83
C ILE A 123 -4.97 -1.05 15.16
N GLY A 124 -5.34 -1.58 13.99
CA GLY A 124 -4.52 -2.51 13.20
C GLY A 124 -3.21 -1.88 12.76
N LEU A 125 -3.24 -0.64 12.26
CA LEU A 125 -2.04 0.07 11.84
C LEU A 125 -1.08 0.34 13.02
N ALA A 126 -1.59 0.73 14.18
CA ALA A 126 -0.76 0.91 15.36
C ALA A 126 -0.11 -0.41 15.81
N LYS A 127 -0.87 -1.52 15.80
CA LYS A 127 -0.33 -2.86 16.07
C LYS A 127 0.71 -3.31 15.03
N PHE A 128 0.54 -2.93 13.75
CA PHE A 128 1.51 -3.19 12.71
C PHE A 128 2.84 -2.48 13.00
N HIS A 129 2.79 -1.19 13.34
CA HIS A 129 3.98 -0.41 13.70
C HIS A 129 4.66 -0.97 14.96
N ASP A 130 3.88 -1.35 15.98
CA ASP A 130 4.41 -1.95 17.20
C ASP A 130 5.07 -3.31 16.94
N ALA A 131 4.44 -4.17 16.15
CA ALA A 131 4.97 -5.48 15.78
C ALA A 131 6.31 -5.39 15.05
N LEU A 132 6.54 -4.32 14.27
CA LEU A 132 7.78 -4.10 13.51
C LEU A 132 8.78 -3.18 14.21
N SER A 133 8.52 -2.76 15.44
CA SER A 133 9.39 -1.82 16.19
C SER A 133 10.82 -2.37 16.44
N ASP A 134 10.97 -3.67 16.53
CA ASP A 134 12.25 -4.38 16.70
C ASP A 134 12.73 -5.10 15.42
N TYR A 135 12.10 -4.84 14.26
CA TYR A 135 12.56 -5.39 12.99
C TYR A 135 13.85 -4.70 12.52
N SER A 136 14.90 -5.48 12.33
CA SER A 136 16.24 -4.96 11.99
C SER A 136 16.45 -4.65 10.51
N GLY A 137 15.55 -5.11 9.61
CA GLY A 137 15.63 -4.81 8.19
C GLY A 137 15.37 -3.34 7.91
N SER A 138 16.01 -2.81 6.87
CA SER A 138 15.84 -1.41 6.47
C SER A 138 15.72 -1.27 4.96
N ARG A 139 14.74 -0.48 4.53
CA ARG A 139 14.52 -0.10 3.14
C ARG A 139 14.08 1.36 3.07
N LYS A 140 14.83 2.18 2.35
CA LYS A 140 14.50 3.60 2.18
C LYS A 140 13.20 3.77 1.39
N ASN A 141 12.37 4.74 1.77
CA ASN A 141 11.22 5.15 0.97
C ASN A 141 11.69 5.84 -0.33
N SER A 142 11.58 5.14 -1.45
CA SER A 142 11.92 5.67 -2.77
C SER A 142 10.88 6.64 -3.35
N LEU A 143 9.69 6.71 -2.74
CA LEU A 143 8.57 7.58 -3.14
C LEU A 143 8.33 8.73 -2.14
N SER A 144 9.36 9.12 -1.39
CA SER A 144 9.30 10.27 -0.47
C SER A 144 9.53 11.60 -1.21
N VAL A 145 9.49 12.70 -0.48
CA VAL A 145 9.52 14.09 -0.98
C VAL A 145 10.63 14.37 -2.00
N ASP A 146 11.78 13.71 -1.91
CA ASP A 146 12.89 13.88 -2.86
C ASP A 146 12.58 13.36 -4.27
N ALA A 147 11.67 12.41 -4.40
CA ALA A 147 11.31 11.82 -5.68
C ALA A 147 10.24 12.63 -6.45
N TRP A 148 9.48 13.49 -5.77
CA TRP A 148 8.27 14.08 -6.35
C TRP A 148 8.54 15.10 -7.45
N HIS A 149 9.51 16.01 -7.29
CA HIS A 149 9.89 16.92 -8.38
C HIS A 149 10.39 16.19 -9.64
N PRO A 150 11.31 15.20 -9.53
CA PRO A 150 11.68 14.38 -10.67
C PRO A 150 10.50 13.66 -11.35
N MET A 151 9.53 13.14 -10.57
CA MET A 151 8.35 12.48 -11.11
C MET A 151 7.43 13.43 -11.88
N PHE A 152 7.30 14.68 -11.42
CA PHE A 152 6.44 15.68 -12.07
C PHE A 152 7.08 16.28 -13.34
N LYS A 153 8.41 16.35 -13.38
CA LYS A 153 9.15 16.94 -14.49
C LYS A 153 8.80 16.30 -15.84
N GLY A 154 8.33 17.10 -16.76
CA GLY A 154 7.91 16.67 -18.11
C GLY A 154 6.46 16.15 -18.19
N ARG A 155 5.68 16.26 -17.10
CA ARG A 155 4.26 15.85 -17.01
C ARG A 155 3.29 17.03 -16.91
N GLU A 156 3.76 18.26 -17.15
CA GLU A 156 2.99 19.49 -17.01
C GLU A 156 1.79 19.55 -17.98
N LYS A 157 1.95 18.98 -19.17
CA LYS A 157 0.89 18.92 -20.19
C LYS A 157 -0.23 17.98 -19.77
N GLU A 158 0.14 16.80 -19.26
CA GLU A 158 -0.77 15.79 -18.77
C GLU A 158 -1.55 16.29 -17.55
N ALA A 159 -0.89 16.99 -16.62
CA ALA A 159 -1.54 17.61 -15.47
C ALA A 159 -2.57 18.68 -15.92
N ASN A 160 -2.20 19.56 -16.86
CA ASN A 160 -3.12 20.57 -17.38
C ASN A 160 -4.25 19.99 -18.25
N ALA A 161 -4.07 18.79 -18.83
CA ALA A 161 -5.13 18.07 -19.53
C ALA A 161 -6.19 17.52 -18.58
N ILE A 162 -5.83 17.23 -17.31
CA ILE A 162 -6.77 16.82 -16.26
C ILE A 162 -7.61 18.03 -15.81
N ASN A 163 -6.94 19.15 -15.49
CA ASN A 163 -7.60 20.40 -15.11
C ASN A 163 -6.71 21.59 -15.52
N ALA A 164 -7.28 22.55 -16.21
CA ALA A 164 -6.56 23.75 -16.64
C ALA A 164 -5.98 24.50 -15.44
N GLY A 165 -4.68 24.81 -15.49
CA GLY A 165 -3.95 25.49 -14.41
C GLY A 165 -3.45 24.56 -13.29
N LEU A 166 -3.70 23.25 -13.37
CA LEU A 166 -3.27 22.31 -12.33
C LEU A 166 -1.74 22.31 -12.15
N THR A 167 -0.99 22.46 -13.24
CA THR A 167 0.49 22.52 -13.19
C THR A 167 1.02 23.55 -12.20
N SER A 168 0.49 24.77 -12.20
CA SER A 168 0.98 25.82 -11.30
C SER A 168 0.67 25.51 -9.83
N HIS A 169 -0.50 24.90 -9.56
CA HIS A 169 -0.85 24.44 -8.21
C HIS A 169 0.05 23.32 -7.73
N ILE A 170 0.30 22.31 -8.58
CA ILE A 170 1.19 21.20 -8.23
C ILE A 170 2.61 21.67 -8.00
N GLN A 171 3.13 22.59 -8.86
CA GLN A 171 4.47 23.14 -8.68
C GLN A 171 4.60 23.87 -7.34
N SER A 172 3.63 24.72 -7.00
CA SER A 172 3.61 25.42 -5.70
C SER A 172 3.55 24.46 -4.51
N ASP A 173 2.73 23.39 -4.62
CA ASP A 173 2.66 22.35 -3.59
C ASP A 173 3.98 21.62 -3.43
N LEU A 174 4.63 21.26 -4.53
CA LEU A 174 5.92 20.56 -4.53
C LEU A 174 7.01 21.38 -3.84
N ASP A 175 7.08 22.70 -4.17
CA ASP A 175 8.07 23.61 -3.59
C ASP A 175 7.83 23.77 -2.08
N GLU A 176 6.59 23.94 -1.65
CA GLU A 176 6.22 24.08 -0.24
C GLU A 176 6.47 22.79 0.55
N LEU A 177 6.06 21.63 0.01
CA LEU A 177 6.30 20.32 0.62
C LEU A 177 7.79 20.06 0.76
N LYS A 178 8.59 20.35 -0.25
CA LYS A 178 10.05 20.18 -0.21
C LYS A 178 10.71 21.06 0.84
N ALA A 179 10.25 22.32 0.96
CA ALA A 179 10.82 23.28 1.92
C ALA A 179 10.47 22.93 3.38
N ASN A 180 9.26 22.39 3.62
CA ASN A 180 8.71 22.20 4.95
C ASN A 180 8.52 20.73 5.35
N TRP A 181 9.05 19.76 4.57
CA TRP A 181 8.90 18.34 4.89
C TRP A 181 9.46 18.04 6.28
N PRO A 182 8.68 17.45 7.19
CA PRO A 182 9.10 17.24 8.56
C PRO A 182 10.28 16.29 8.64
N LYS A 183 11.15 16.58 9.62
CA LYS A 183 12.31 15.75 9.94
C LYS A 183 12.20 15.32 11.39
N ASP A 184 12.93 14.30 11.74
CA ASP A 184 13.07 13.84 13.14
C ASP A 184 11.76 13.41 13.81
N LEU A 185 10.78 12.93 13.02
CA LEU A 185 9.57 12.29 13.55
C LEU A 185 9.86 10.84 13.96
N PRO A 186 9.07 10.29 14.92
CA PRO A 186 9.09 8.87 15.21
C PRO A 186 8.96 8.04 13.92
N SER A 187 9.94 7.19 13.67
CA SER A 187 10.08 6.46 12.41
C SER A 187 10.24 4.97 12.63
N GLY A 188 9.85 4.19 11.64
CA GLY A 188 9.93 2.74 11.65
C GLY A 188 9.52 2.16 10.31
N VAL A 189 9.19 0.88 10.28
CA VAL A 189 8.61 0.27 9.08
C VAL A 189 7.17 0.72 8.94
N ILE A 190 6.84 1.28 7.78
CA ILE A 190 5.50 1.67 7.36
C ILE A 190 5.03 0.77 6.22
N HIS A 191 3.73 0.57 6.08
CA HIS A 191 3.14 -0.16 4.96
C HIS A 191 3.25 0.64 3.66
N ALA A 192 3.04 1.92 3.77
CA ALA A 192 3.11 2.92 2.71
C ALA A 192 2.08 2.76 1.56
N ASP A 193 1.19 1.77 1.61
CA ASP A 193 0.14 1.54 0.61
C ASP A 193 -1.13 0.87 1.21
N LEU A 194 -1.47 1.20 2.47
CA LEU A 194 -2.60 0.58 3.16
C LEU A 194 -3.95 1.19 2.72
N PHE A 195 -4.35 0.81 1.52
CA PHE A 195 -5.66 1.11 0.93
C PHE A 195 -6.73 0.10 1.37
N PRO A 196 -8.04 0.41 1.14
CA PRO A 196 -9.12 -0.53 1.45
C PRO A 196 -9.01 -1.89 0.76
N ASP A 197 -8.42 -1.96 -0.43
CA ASP A 197 -8.15 -3.19 -1.18
C ASP A 197 -7.01 -4.04 -0.57
N ASN A 198 -6.16 -3.45 0.28
CA ASN A 198 -5.05 -4.12 0.97
C ASN A 198 -5.37 -4.51 2.43
N ALA A 199 -6.59 -4.30 2.89
CA ALA A 199 -7.04 -4.67 4.23
C ALA A 199 -8.30 -5.51 4.18
N PHE A 200 -8.28 -6.68 4.83
CA PHE A 200 -9.38 -7.64 4.87
C PHE A 200 -10.15 -7.55 6.18
N PHE A 201 -11.46 -7.63 6.07
CA PHE A 201 -12.38 -7.56 7.19
C PHE A 201 -13.34 -8.76 7.20
N LEU A 202 -13.73 -9.16 8.39
CA LEU A 202 -14.94 -9.93 8.66
C LEU A 202 -15.79 -9.07 9.58
N ASP A 203 -16.98 -8.73 9.13
CA ASP A 203 -17.81 -7.69 9.73
C ASP A 203 -17.02 -6.38 9.89
N ASP A 204 -16.90 -5.83 11.07
CA ASP A 204 -16.14 -4.59 11.35
C ASP A 204 -14.74 -4.86 11.92
N LYS A 205 -14.23 -6.11 11.83
CA LYS A 205 -12.93 -6.49 12.37
C LYS A 205 -11.90 -6.73 11.27
N LEU A 206 -10.77 -6.08 11.40
CA LEU A 206 -9.60 -6.31 10.57
C LEU A 206 -9.07 -7.74 10.79
N THR A 207 -9.03 -8.52 9.74
CA THR A 207 -8.58 -9.93 9.77
C THR A 207 -7.32 -10.18 8.95
N GLY A 208 -6.87 -9.19 8.18
CA GLY A 208 -5.66 -9.33 7.39
C GLY A 208 -5.21 -8.04 6.73
N VAL A 209 -3.90 -7.90 6.60
CA VAL A 209 -3.26 -6.86 5.79
C VAL A 209 -2.37 -7.55 4.77
N ILE A 210 -2.44 -7.12 3.52
CA ILE A 210 -1.71 -7.69 2.38
C ILE A 210 -0.94 -6.62 1.62
N ASP A 211 -0.13 -7.03 0.66
CA ASP A 211 0.60 -6.17 -0.29
C ASP A 211 1.66 -5.27 0.37
N PHE A 212 2.67 -5.90 0.96
CA PHE A 212 3.80 -5.23 1.63
C PHE A 212 4.90 -4.71 0.68
N TYR A 213 4.68 -4.72 -0.64
CA TYR A 213 5.73 -4.44 -1.63
C TYR A 213 6.10 -2.95 -1.75
N PHE A 214 5.38 -2.08 -1.04
CA PHE A 214 5.77 -0.69 -0.80
C PHE A 214 6.34 -0.45 0.60
N ALA A 215 6.31 -1.44 1.48
CA ALA A 215 6.79 -1.29 2.86
C ALA A 215 8.24 -0.77 2.88
N CYS A 216 8.49 0.20 3.75
CA CYS A 216 9.77 0.90 3.84
C CYS A 216 9.93 1.56 5.21
N ASN A 217 11.10 2.10 5.50
CA ASN A 217 11.33 2.89 6.71
C ASN A 217 11.03 4.37 6.42
N ASP A 218 10.07 4.93 7.16
CA ASP A 218 9.71 6.36 7.12
C ASP A 218 9.01 6.76 8.44
N ALA A 219 8.54 8.02 8.54
CA ALA A 219 7.78 8.49 9.69
C ALA A 219 6.48 7.68 9.86
N LEU A 220 6.20 7.18 11.08
CA LEU A 220 4.99 6.40 11.37
C LEU A 220 3.71 7.20 11.10
N ALA A 221 3.74 8.52 11.39
CA ALA A 221 2.64 9.41 11.09
C ALA A 221 2.37 9.60 9.58
N TYR A 222 3.35 9.30 8.71
CA TYR A 222 3.15 9.33 7.26
C TYR A 222 2.26 8.18 6.79
N ASP A 223 2.37 7.01 7.42
CA ASP A 223 1.47 5.88 7.12
C ASP A 223 0.02 6.18 7.53
N ILE A 224 -0.16 6.87 8.69
CA ILE A 224 -1.48 7.38 9.11
C ILE A 224 -2.03 8.35 8.05
N ALA A 225 -1.18 9.28 7.57
CA ALA A 225 -1.57 10.25 6.56
C ALA A 225 -2.00 9.57 5.23
N ILE A 226 -1.35 8.49 4.83
CA ILE A 226 -1.75 7.65 3.69
C ILE A 226 -3.12 7.03 3.93
N CYS A 227 -3.35 6.44 5.11
CA CYS A 227 -4.63 5.84 5.48
C CYS A 227 -5.76 6.88 5.52
N LEU A 228 -5.54 8.08 6.10
CA LEU A 228 -6.54 9.14 6.10
C LEU A 228 -6.96 9.54 4.67
N ASN A 229 -6.00 9.62 3.75
CA ASN A 229 -6.28 9.88 2.33
C ASN A 229 -7.06 8.75 1.66
N ALA A 230 -6.74 7.51 1.97
CA ALA A 230 -7.32 6.36 1.29
C ALA A 230 -8.72 5.97 1.84
N TRP A 231 -8.99 6.22 3.15
CA TRP A 231 -10.15 5.70 3.83
C TRP A 231 -11.18 6.75 4.23
N CYS A 232 -10.78 8.02 4.36
CA CYS A 232 -11.62 9.05 4.97
C CYS A 232 -12.18 10.07 3.97
N PHE A 233 -12.02 9.87 2.67
CA PHE A 233 -12.70 10.65 1.65
C PHE A 233 -13.91 9.92 1.09
N GLU A 234 -15.00 10.65 0.83
CA GLU A 234 -16.20 10.08 0.23
C GLU A 234 -16.11 10.13 -1.31
N ASP A 235 -16.26 8.98 -1.95
CA ASP A 235 -16.12 8.81 -3.42
C ASP A 235 -17.01 9.74 -4.25
N SER A 236 -18.21 10.04 -3.71
CA SER A 236 -19.22 10.78 -4.48
C SER A 236 -18.94 12.28 -4.60
N ARG A 237 -18.08 12.85 -3.74
CA ARG A 237 -17.87 14.31 -3.65
C ARG A 237 -16.42 14.73 -3.42
N GLY A 238 -15.49 13.79 -3.23
CA GLY A 238 -14.11 14.11 -2.84
C GLY A 238 -14.02 14.83 -1.49
N GLU A 239 -15.06 14.74 -0.66
CA GLU A 239 -15.15 15.40 0.63
C GLU A 239 -14.50 14.55 1.72
N TYR A 240 -13.71 15.17 2.57
CA TYR A 240 -13.12 14.52 3.73
C TYR A 240 -14.18 14.26 4.81
N ASN A 241 -14.32 13.01 5.24
CA ASN A 241 -15.23 12.61 6.31
C ASN A 241 -14.49 12.66 7.66
N VAL A 242 -14.68 13.76 8.37
CA VAL A 242 -14.04 14.02 9.67
C VAL A 242 -14.43 12.99 10.76
N THR A 243 -15.59 12.36 10.62
CA THR A 243 -16.04 11.31 11.58
C THR A 243 -15.22 10.03 11.38
N LYS A 244 -14.96 9.64 10.14
CA LYS A 244 -14.05 8.51 9.82
C LYS A 244 -12.63 8.81 10.28
N GLY A 245 -12.12 10.01 10.00
CA GLY A 245 -10.78 10.44 10.43
C GLY A 245 -10.62 10.39 11.94
N ARG A 246 -11.59 10.94 12.69
CA ARG A 246 -11.62 10.87 14.14
C ARG A 246 -11.61 9.43 14.67
N ALA A 247 -12.41 8.57 14.08
CA ALA A 247 -12.47 7.16 14.51
C ALA A 247 -11.13 6.45 14.27
N MET A 248 -10.49 6.67 13.09
CA MET A 248 -9.18 6.11 12.76
C MET A 248 -8.09 6.61 13.70
N LEU A 249 -8.00 7.92 13.93
CA LEU A 249 -7.02 8.53 14.83
C LEU A 249 -7.21 8.06 16.27
N ALA A 250 -8.47 7.98 16.75
CA ALA A 250 -8.77 7.46 18.07
C ALA A 250 -8.40 5.97 18.19
N GLY A 251 -8.67 5.16 17.16
CA GLY A 251 -8.24 3.76 17.08
C GLY A 251 -6.74 3.62 17.18
N TYR A 252 -5.99 4.35 16.36
CA TYR A 252 -4.52 4.35 16.39
C TYR A 252 -3.96 4.76 17.74
N GLN A 253 -4.42 5.90 18.28
CA GLN A 253 -3.94 6.44 19.55
C GLN A 253 -4.34 5.58 20.77
N SER A 254 -5.31 4.67 20.65
CA SER A 254 -5.63 3.72 21.71
C SER A 254 -4.53 2.67 21.96
N ILE A 255 -3.63 2.48 21.00
CA ILE A 255 -2.49 1.56 21.05
C ILE A 255 -1.17 2.34 21.14
N ARG A 256 -0.95 3.30 20.25
CA ARG A 256 0.23 4.15 20.19
C ARG A 256 -0.18 5.63 20.19
N PRO A 257 0.01 6.35 21.31
CA PRO A 257 -0.24 7.80 21.35
C PRO A 257 0.64 8.54 20.34
N LEU A 258 0.06 9.54 19.66
CA LEU A 258 0.82 10.44 18.81
C LEU A 258 1.51 11.50 19.65
N GLU A 259 2.78 11.75 19.36
CA GLU A 259 3.52 12.88 19.90
C GLU A 259 3.00 14.21 19.33
N ASP A 260 3.24 15.32 20.01
CA ASP A 260 2.76 16.62 19.54
C ASP A 260 3.40 17.00 18.20
N ALA A 261 4.68 16.66 17.99
CA ALA A 261 5.36 16.84 16.71
C ALA A 261 4.70 16.06 15.55
N GLU A 262 4.16 14.86 15.81
CA GLU A 262 3.43 14.09 14.79
C GLU A 262 2.06 14.73 14.49
N LYS A 263 1.36 15.23 15.50
CA LYS A 263 0.08 15.93 15.33
C LYS A 263 0.26 17.22 14.54
N ASP A 264 1.29 18.00 14.87
CA ASP A 264 1.63 19.26 14.17
C ASP A 264 2.03 19.01 12.71
N ALA A 265 2.72 17.90 12.44
CA ALA A 265 3.15 17.51 11.11
C ALA A 265 2.03 16.86 10.26
N LEU A 266 0.92 16.40 10.85
CA LEU A 266 -0.09 15.62 10.14
C LEU A 266 -0.66 16.32 8.89
N PRO A 267 -0.96 17.64 8.89
CA PRO A 267 -1.46 18.33 7.70
C PRO A 267 -0.48 18.25 6.51
N ILE A 268 0.80 18.50 6.74
CA ILE A 268 1.80 18.44 5.67
C ILE A 268 2.05 17.01 5.21
N LEU A 269 2.03 16.04 6.11
CA LEU A 269 2.14 14.61 5.78
C LEU A 269 0.94 14.14 4.94
N CYS A 270 -0.29 14.54 5.27
CA CYS A 270 -1.48 14.22 4.50
C CYS A 270 -1.43 14.83 3.08
N ARG A 271 -0.98 16.10 2.97
CA ARG A 271 -0.79 16.75 1.68
C ARG A 271 0.30 16.07 0.86
N GLY A 272 1.40 15.66 1.50
CA GLY A 272 2.47 14.88 0.87
C GLY A 272 2.02 13.50 0.42
N ALA A 273 1.22 12.79 1.22
CA ALA A 273 0.62 11.52 0.82
C ALA A 273 -0.28 11.70 -0.41
N ALA A 274 -1.14 12.73 -0.42
CA ALA A 274 -1.96 13.05 -1.60
C ALA A 274 -1.10 13.39 -2.82
N MET A 275 -0.01 14.15 -2.65
CA MET A 275 0.94 14.47 -3.73
C MET A 275 1.60 13.20 -4.29
N ARG A 276 2.10 12.30 -3.44
CA ARG A 276 2.68 11.03 -3.88
C ARG A 276 1.72 10.26 -4.78
N PHE A 277 0.47 10.05 -4.32
CA PHE A 277 -0.49 9.27 -5.10
C PHE A 277 -1.01 10.01 -6.34
N PHE A 278 -1.09 11.32 -6.31
CA PHE A 278 -1.32 12.11 -7.52
C PHE A 278 -0.23 11.85 -8.56
N LEU A 279 1.03 11.94 -8.17
CA LEU A 279 2.17 11.80 -9.08
C LEU A 279 2.32 10.38 -9.63
N THR A 280 2.20 9.35 -8.80
CA THR A 280 2.29 7.95 -9.27
C THR A 280 1.18 7.64 -10.26
N ARG A 281 -0.06 8.08 -9.96
CA ARG A 281 -1.19 7.92 -10.90
C ARG A 281 -1.03 8.75 -12.17
N LEU A 282 -0.46 9.95 -12.11
CA LEU A 282 -0.19 10.79 -13.27
C LEU A 282 0.84 10.12 -14.20
N VAL A 283 1.89 9.55 -13.64
CA VAL A 283 2.89 8.78 -14.39
C VAL A 283 2.23 7.58 -15.06
N ASP A 284 1.48 6.78 -14.31
CA ASP A 284 0.77 5.62 -14.86
C ASP A 284 -0.23 6.02 -15.95
N TRP A 285 -0.97 7.11 -15.73
CA TRP A 285 -1.95 7.62 -16.70
C TRP A 285 -1.30 8.05 -18.02
N ALA A 286 -0.13 8.67 -17.93
CA ALA A 286 0.59 9.16 -19.10
C ALA A 286 1.32 8.03 -19.87
N ASP A 287 1.86 7.04 -19.14
CA ASP A 287 2.71 5.99 -19.71
C ASP A 287 1.91 4.75 -20.14
N THR A 288 0.65 4.60 -19.71
CA THR A 288 -0.20 3.47 -20.09
C THR A 288 -0.77 3.67 -21.49
N PRO A 289 -0.54 2.74 -22.44
CA PRO A 289 -1.14 2.80 -23.77
C PRO A 289 -2.69 2.83 -23.71
N ARG A 290 -3.33 3.53 -24.65
CA ARG A 290 -4.80 3.68 -24.68
C ARG A 290 -5.55 2.36 -24.90
N ASP A 291 -4.91 1.38 -25.46
CA ASP A 291 -5.40 0.02 -25.74
C ASP A 291 -5.00 -0.99 -24.67
N ALA A 292 -4.37 -0.56 -23.58
CA ALA A 292 -4.00 -1.43 -22.47
C ALA A 292 -5.25 -2.05 -21.81
N LEU A 293 -5.14 -3.33 -21.46
CA LEU A 293 -6.21 -4.08 -20.79
C LEU A 293 -6.52 -3.55 -19.39
N VAL A 294 -5.51 -3.02 -18.71
CA VAL A 294 -5.63 -2.42 -17.38
C VAL A 294 -5.64 -0.91 -17.53
N ARG A 295 -6.67 -0.26 -17.03
CA ARG A 295 -6.76 1.20 -17.00
C ARG A 295 -6.13 1.73 -15.71
N PRO A 296 -5.23 2.72 -15.78
CA PRO A 296 -4.66 3.33 -14.60
C PRO A 296 -5.74 4.06 -13.79
N LYS A 297 -5.55 4.14 -12.48
CA LYS A 297 -6.43 4.92 -11.58
C LYS A 297 -6.37 6.40 -11.97
N ASN A 298 -7.52 7.09 -11.94
CA ASN A 298 -7.60 8.50 -12.35
C ASN A 298 -6.86 9.41 -11.34
N PRO A 299 -5.88 10.23 -11.78
CA PRO A 299 -5.16 11.14 -10.89
C PRO A 299 -6.02 12.30 -10.36
N ILE A 300 -7.17 12.63 -10.99
CA ILE A 300 -8.03 13.76 -10.58
C ILE A 300 -8.50 13.62 -9.12
N GLU A 301 -8.78 12.40 -8.67
CA GLU A 301 -9.18 12.13 -7.29
C GLU A 301 -8.20 12.72 -6.28
N TYR A 302 -6.89 12.52 -6.52
CA TYR A 302 -5.87 13.05 -5.63
C TYR A 302 -5.56 14.54 -5.85
N ALA A 303 -5.82 15.07 -7.03
CA ALA A 303 -5.79 16.52 -7.25
C ALA A 303 -6.88 17.26 -6.42
N GLU A 304 -8.06 16.65 -6.28
CA GLU A 304 -9.16 17.15 -5.43
C GLU A 304 -8.79 17.06 -3.94
N LYS A 305 -8.22 15.93 -3.49
CA LYS A 305 -7.73 15.76 -2.11
C LYS A 305 -6.66 16.78 -1.75
N LEU A 306 -5.74 17.11 -2.67
CA LEU A 306 -4.77 18.19 -2.49
C LEU A 306 -5.46 19.56 -2.24
N GLY A 307 -6.61 19.79 -2.88
CA GLY A 307 -7.42 20.99 -2.64
C GLY A 307 -7.91 21.09 -1.21
N PHE A 308 -8.36 20.00 -0.60
CA PHE A 308 -8.71 19.93 0.82
C PHE A 308 -7.49 20.20 1.70
N HIS A 309 -6.38 19.52 1.48
CA HIS A 309 -5.20 19.61 2.33
C HIS A 309 -4.52 20.99 2.31
N ARG A 310 -4.64 21.78 1.22
CA ARG A 310 -4.17 23.18 1.20
C ARG A 310 -4.92 24.07 2.19
N ASN A 311 -6.16 23.74 2.52
CA ASN A 311 -7.01 24.49 3.42
C ASN A 311 -6.98 23.97 4.87
N ALA A 312 -6.53 22.75 5.10
CA ALA A 312 -6.39 22.16 6.42
C ALA A 312 -5.28 22.87 7.20
N LYS A 313 -5.58 23.31 8.44
CA LYS A 313 -4.68 24.13 9.26
C LYS A 313 -4.07 23.36 10.42
N GLY A 314 -4.67 22.25 10.82
CA GLY A 314 -4.21 21.54 12.00
C GLY A 314 -4.79 20.14 12.13
N PHE A 315 -4.37 19.46 13.18
CA PHE A 315 -4.77 18.09 13.51
C PHE A 315 -6.29 17.95 13.66
N PHE A 316 -6.98 18.99 14.16
CA PHE A 316 -8.44 18.98 14.35
C PHE A 316 -9.24 18.90 13.03
N ASP A 317 -8.68 19.36 11.90
CA ASP A 317 -9.34 19.27 10.60
C ASP A 317 -9.45 17.80 10.13
N TYR A 318 -8.61 16.94 10.68
CA TYR A 318 -8.61 15.49 10.44
C TYR A 318 -9.42 14.70 11.49
N GLY A 319 -9.99 15.39 12.50
CA GLY A 319 -10.79 14.80 13.57
C GLY A 319 -10.00 14.51 14.85
N GLY A 320 -8.80 15.04 14.95
CA GLY A 320 -7.96 14.93 16.15
C GLY A 320 -8.36 15.83 17.30
#